data_3ed5bbe4706ec6d682ea381ad748344e
#
_entry.id   3ed5bbe4706ec6d682ea381ad748344e
#
_cell.length_a   1.000
_cell.length_b   1.000
_cell.length_c   1.000
_cell.angle_alpha   90.00
_cell.angle_beta   90.00
_cell.angle_gamma   90.00
#
_symmetry.space_group_name_H-M   'P 1'
#
loop_
_entity.id
_entity.type
_entity.pdbx_description
1 polymer ?
#
loop_
_entity_poly.entity_id
_entity_poly.type
_entity_poly.pdbx_seq_one_letter_code
_entity_poly.pdbx_strand_id
1 'polypeptide(L)'
;MADLSKAKIVKLDPSSKYQRLFSSASGTCGMKSGHVILKEGEEIGEHSTNDLEEALVILRGKGRLVINDEEGTDFEDDAVLYVPPDTTHNVKNTGSGVLEYIFITSNAKKKL
;
A
#
# COMPACT_ATOMS: atom_id res chain seq x y z
N MET A 1 23.16 4.59 15.40
CA MET A 1 21.95 3.79 15.62
C MET A 1 20.74 4.69 15.59
N ALA A 2 19.71 4.30 14.89
CA ALA A 2 18.48 5.07 14.87
C ALA A 2 17.85 5.06 16.26
N ASP A 3 17.37 6.21 16.68
CA ASP A 3 16.67 6.35 17.96
C ASP A 3 15.20 5.96 17.73
N LEU A 4 14.86 4.72 18.02
CA LEU A 4 13.53 4.16 17.78
C LEU A 4 12.48 4.76 18.72
N SER A 5 12.89 5.51 19.75
CA SER A 5 11.94 6.17 20.63
C SER A 5 11.37 7.44 20.03
N LYS A 6 11.99 7.97 18.99
CA LYS A 6 11.53 9.22 18.39
C LYS A 6 10.44 8.99 17.38
N ALA A 7 9.35 9.71 17.53
CA ALA A 7 8.32 9.80 16.49
C ALA A 7 8.89 10.49 15.25
N LYS A 8 8.36 10.14 14.10
CA LYS A 8 8.80 10.71 12.82
C LYS A 8 7.60 11.21 12.03
N ILE A 9 7.84 12.23 11.23
CA ILE A 9 6.80 12.80 10.37
C ILE A 9 7.38 12.88 8.97
N VAL A 10 6.62 12.35 7.99
CA VAL A 10 6.96 12.50 6.59
C VAL A 10 5.79 13.19 5.90
N LYS A 11 6.11 14.25 5.18
CA LYS A 11 5.10 14.98 4.41
C LYS A 11 4.89 14.26 3.08
N LEU A 12 3.63 14.07 2.69
CA LEU A 12 3.31 13.42 1.42
C LEU A 12 3.70 14.31 0.25
N ASP A 13 4.27 13.71 -0.78
CA ASP A 13 4.68 14.39 -2.00
C ASP A 13 3.62 14.15 -3.08
N PRO A 14 2.80 15.16 -3.41
CA PRO A 14 1.74 14.98 -4.40
C PRO A 14 2.25 14.88 -5.84
N SER A 15 3.54 15.11 -6.08
CA SER A 15 4.11 15.06 -7.42
C SER A 15 4.75 13.72 -7.77
N SER A 16 4.92 12.82 -6.81
CA SER A 16 5.55 11.53 -7.03
C SER A 16 4.53 10.42 -7.18
N LYS A 17 4.72 9.57 -8.18
CA LYS A 17 3.89 8.38 -8.32
C LYS A 17 4.09 7.43 -7.13
N TYR A 18 5.32 7.32 -6.64
CA TYR A 18 5.66 6.47 -5.51
C TYR A 18 6.61 7.21 -4.58
N GLN A 19 6.27 7.25 -3.31
CA GLN A 19 7.10 7.83 -2.26
C GLN A 19 7.23 6.83 -1.12
N ARG A 20 8.46 6.45 -0.78
CA ARG A 20 8.69 5.64 0.42
C ARG A 20 8.48 6.53 1.64
N LEU A 21 7.71 6.05 2.60
CA LEU A 21 7.45 6.80 3.83
C LEU A 21 8.36 6.29 4.96
N PHE A 22 8.12 5.07 5.43
CA PHE A 22 8.91 4.49 6.53
C PHE A 22 9.34 3.08 6.18
N SER A 23 10.49 2.67 6.72
CA SER A 23 10.99 1.31 6.59
C SER A 23 12.02 1.06 7.69
N SER A 24 12.53 -0.16 7.79
CA SER A 24 13.59 -0.48 8.75
C SER A 24 14.82 0.40 8.49
N ALA A 25 15.10 0.77 7.25
CA ALA A 25 16.21 1.66 6.91
C ALA A 25 16.05 3.03 7.53
N SER A 26 14.82 3.49 7.78
CA SER A 26 14.56 4.76 8.44
C SER A 26 14.21 4.63 9.92
N GLY A 27 14.33 3.42 10.48
CA GLY A 27 14.23 3.20 11.92
C GLY A 27 13.02 2.46 12.42
N THR A 28 12.17 1.90 11.55
CA THR A 28 11.05 1.09 12.04
C THR A 28 11.51 -0.30 12.46
N CYS A 29 10.67 -0.99 13.20
CA CYS A 29 10.93 -2.37 13.61
C CYS A 29 10.41 -3.38 12.58
N GLY A 30 10.51 -3.05 11.30
CA GLY A 30 10.08 -3.93 10.21
C GLY A 30 8.86 -3.44 9.44
N MET A 31 8.13 -2.47 9.99
CA MET A 31 7.02 -1.89 9.26
C MET A 31 7.55 -1.08 8.07
N LYS A 32 6.89 -1.25 6.93
CA LYS A 32 7.24 -0.54 5.71
C LYS A 32 5.98 0.12 5.16
N SER A 33 6.11 1.36 4.71
CA SER A 33 4.98 2.07 4.14
C SER A 33 5.39 2.93 2.97
N GLY A 34 4.43 3.23 2.11
CA GLY A 34 4.62 4.06 0.95
C GLY A 34 3.35 4.78 0.55
N HIS A 35 3.52 5.84 -0.18
CA HIS A 35 2.45 6.66 -0.72
C HIS A 35 2.45 6.50 -2.24
N VAL A 36 1.29 6.24 -2.82
CA VAL A 36 1.14 5.94 -4.25
C VAL A 36 0.07 6.84 -4.86
N ILE A 37 0.38 7.38 -6.02
CA ILE A 37 -0.57 8.13 -6.85
C ILE A 37 -0.60 7.47 -8.23
N LEU A 38 -1.75 6.94 -8.61
CA LEU A 38 -1.96 6.36 -9.94
C LEU A 38 -2.86 7.29 -10.74
N LYS A 39 -2.43 7.59 -11.95
CA LYS A 39 -3.25 8.35 -12.90
C LYS A 39 -4.30 7.44 -13.50
N GLU A 40 -5.26 8.04 -14.19
CA GLU A 40 -6.30 7.29 -14.89
C GLU A 40 -5.69 6.18 -15.75
N GLY A 41 -6.20 4.96 -15.59
CA GLY A 41 -5.75 3.80 -16.36
C GLY A 41 -4.47 3.14 -15.87
N GLU A 42 -3.80 3.72 -14.89
CA GLU A 42 -2.56 3.12 -14.36
C GLU A 42 -2.84 2.05 -13.33
N GLU A 43 -1.87 1.17 -13.14
CA GLU A 43 -1.90 0.16 -12.09
C GLU A 43 -0.53 0.07 -11.44
N ILE A 44 -0.50 -0.44 -10.21
CA ILE A 44 0.77 -0.58 -9.48
C ILE A 44 1.60 -1.75 -9.99
N GLY A 45 0.94 -2.77 -10.48
CA GLY A 45 1.59 -4.00 -10.94
C GLY A 45 1.31 -5.18 -10.01
N GLU A 46 1.26 -6.36 -10.59
CA GLU A 46 1.01 -7.58 -9.84
C GLU A 46 2.23 -7.97 -9.02
N HIS A 47 2.02 -8.29 -7.74
CA HIS A 47 3.09 -8.73 -6.85
C HIS A 47 2.49 -9.49 -5.67
N SER A 48 3.33 -10.26 -4.96
CA SER A 48 2.89 -11.03 -3.81
C SER A 48 3.29 -10.34 -2.51
N THR A 49 2.47 -10.49 -1.49
CA THR A 49 2.80 -10.04 -0.13
C THR A 49 3.89 -10.91 0.52
N ASN A 50 4.07 -12.14 0.04
CA ASN A 50 5.03 -13.10 0.64
C ASN A 50 4.79 -13.25 2.14
N ASP A 51 5.81 -12.97 2.97
CA ASP A 51 5.73 -13.12 4.43
C ASP A 51 5.14 -11.91 5.13
N LEU A 52 4.58 -10.96 4.39
CA LEU A 52 4.03 -9.74 4.93
C LEU A 52 2.52 -9.74 4.83
N GLU A 53 1.87 -9.01 5.71
CA GLU A 53 0.49 -8.62 5.51
C GLU A 53 0.47 -7.14 5.16
N GLU A 54 -0.57 -6.71 4.47
CA GLU A 54 -0.64 -5.35 3.96
C GLU A 54 -2.00 -4.70 4.21
N ALA A 55 -1.96 -3.44 4.62
CA ALA A 55 -3.15 -2.60 4.65
C ALA A 55 -2.97 -1.49 3.61
N LEU A 56 -4.06 -1.14 2.94
CA LEU A 56 -4.07 -0.01 2.01
C LEU A 56 -5.11 0.99 2.50
N VAL A 57 -4.68 2.23 2.70
CA VAL A 57 -5.55 3.32 3.14
C VAL A 57 -5.83 4.19 1.94
N ILE A 58 -7.05 4.12 1.43
CA ILE A 58 -7.45 4.86 0.23
C ILE A 58 -7.81 6.28 0.62
N LEU A 59 -6.99 7.24 0.16
CA LEU A 59 -7.21 8.65 0.47
C LEU A 59 -8.22 9.28 -0.47
N ARG A 60 -8.16 8.92 -1.76
CA ARG A 60 -9.14 9.41 -2.74
C ARG A 60 -9.06 8.59 -4.03
N GLY A 61 -10.15 8.59 -4.75
CA GLY A 61 -10.25 7.94 -6.05
C GLY A 61 -10.97 6.61 -6.01
N LYS A 62 -11.07 5.98 -7.16
CA LYS A 62 -11.75 4.70 -7.34
C LYS A 62 -10.77 3.70 -7.92
N GLY A 63 -10.86 2.47 -7.45
CA GLY A 63 -9.98 1.45 -7.95
C GLY A 63 -10.55 0.06 -7.81
N ARG A 64 -9.75 -0.90 -8.23
CA ARG A 64 -10.06 -2.32 -8.10
C ARG A 64 -8.86 -3.03 -7.49
N LEU A 65 -9.11 -3.81 -6.46
CA LEU A 65 -8.12 -4.69 -5.85
C LEU A 65 -8.31 -6.08 -6.45
N VAL A 66 -7.32 -6.54 -7.21
CA VAL A 66 -7.33 -7.87 -7.84
C VAL A 66 -6.51 -8.80 -6.98
N ILE A 67 -7.09 -9.93 -6.59
CA ILE A 67 -6.46 -10.93 -5.73
C ILE A 67 -6.35 -12.25 -6.51
N ASN A 68 -5.12 -12.78 -6.59
CA ASN A 68 -4.85 -14.10 -7.19
C ASN A 68 -5.48 -14.29 -8.57
N ASP A 69 -5.38 -13.27 -9.43
CA ASP A 69 -5.93 -13.28 -10.80
C ASP A 69 -7.45 -13.45 -10.87
N GLU A 70 -8.14 -13.27 -9.75
CA GLU A 70 -9.59 -13.28 -9.75
C GLU A 70 -10.11 -11.91 -10.19
N GLU A 71 -11.43 -11.81 -10.37
CA GLU A 71 -12.07 -10.60 -10.88
C GLU A 71 -11.77 -9.36 -10.05
N GLY A 72 -11.65 -9.52 -8.75
CA GLY A 72 -11.31 -8.42 -7.86
C GLY A 72 -12.52 -7.71 -7.26
N THR A 73 -12.22 -6.74 -6.43
CA THR A 73 -13.22 -5.98 -5.68
C THR A 73 -13.01 -4.48 -5.90
N ASP A 74 -14.10 -3.80 -6.23
CA ASP A 74 -14.07 -2.35 -6.41
C ASP A 74 -14.07 -1.65 -5.06
N PHE A 75 -13.38 -0.52 -5.01
CA PHE A 75 -13.36 0.36 -3.84
C PHE A 75 -13.34 1.81 -4.27
N GLU A 76 -13.63 2.70 -3.33
CA GLU A 76 -13.56 4.14 -3.57
C GLU A 76 -13.10 4.88 -2.31
N ASP A 77 -13.14 6.20 -2.34
CA ASP A 77 -12.63 7.08 -1.28
C ASP A 77 -12.92 6.57 0.13
N ASP A 78 -11.97 6.81 1.01
CA ASP A 78 -12.12 6.55 2.46
C ASP A 78 -12.30 5.08 2.84
N ALA A 79 -11.78 4.19 2.00
CA ALA A 79 -11.78 2.75 2.28
C ALA A 79 -10.44 2.32 2.86
N VAL A 80 -10.45 1.23 3.62
CA VAL A 80 -9.23 0.55 4.05
C VAL A 80 -9.32 -0.88 3.58
N LEU A 81 -8.27 -1.34 2.90
CA LEU A 81 -8.21 -2.68 2.34
C LEU A 81 -7.18 -3.51 3.10
N TYR A 82 -7.36 -4.82 3.12
CA TYR A 82 -6.42 -5.74 3.72
C TYR A 82 -6.04 -6.83 2.73
N VAL A 83 -4.75 -7.12 2.64
CA VAL A 83 -4.21 -8.21 1.81
C VAL A 83 -3.43 -9.16 2.71
N PRO A 84 -3.86 -10.43 2.80
CA PRO A 84 -3.17 -11.41 3.65
C PRO A 84 -1.80 -11.80 3.08
N PRO A 85 -1.00 -12.54 3.86
CA PRO A 85 0.28 -13.05 3.37
C PRO A 85 0.10 -14.02 2.19
N ASP A 86 1.16 -14.24 1.45
CA ASP A 86 1.23 -15.20 0.34
C ASP A 86 0.13 -14.97 -0.70
N THR A 87 -0.16 -13.69 -0.97
CA THR A 87 -1.27 -13.32 -1.84
C THR A 87 -0.78 -12.43 -2.98
N THR A 88 -0.94 -12.91 -4.19
CA THR A 88 -0.66 -12.13 -5.39
C THR A 88 -1.80 -11.14 -5.58
N HIS A 89 -1.46 -9.86 -5.73
CA HIS A 89 -2.46 -8.83 -5.85
C HIS A 89 -1.99 -7.68 -6.74
N ASN A 90 -2.94 -6.87 -7.16
CA ASN A 90 -2.69 -5.68 -7.96
C ASN A 90 -3.74 -4.62 -7.61
N VAL A 91 -3.35 -3.36 -7.71
CA VAL A 91 -4.26 -2.23 -7.53
C VAL A 91 -4.35 -1.50 -8.85
N LYS A 92 -5.57 -1.32 -9.36
CA LYS A 92 -5.83 -0.64 -10.63
C LYS A 92 -6.67 0.60 -10.38
N ASN A 93 -6.30 1.70 -11.03
CA ASN A 93 -7.15 2.90 -11.02
C ASN A 93 -8.24 2.72 -12.07
N THR A 94 -9.48 2.60 -11.62
CA THR A 94 -10.65 2.42 -12.50
C THR A 94 -11.53 3.67 -12.56
N GLY A 95 -11.10 4.74 -11.91
CA GLY A 95 -11.83 6.00 -11.93
C GLY A 95 -11.36 6.93 -13.03
N SER A 96 -11.98 8.10 -13.10
CA SER A 96 -11.63 9.13 -14.09
C SER A 96 -10.64 10.16 -13.58
N GLY A 97 -10.27 10.09 -12.30
CA GLY A 97 -9.28 10.98 -11.70
C GLY A 97 -8.11 10.18 -11.16
N VAL A 98 -7.32 10.79 -10.29
CA VAL A 98 -6.22 10.08 -9.64
C VAL A 98 -6.74 9.16 -8.55
N LEU A 99 -6.00 8.08 -8.33
CA LEU A 99 -6.17 7.21 -7.18
C LEU A 99 -4.97 7.41 -6.28
N GLU A 100 -5.22 7.80 -5.05
CA GLU A 100 -4.15 8.08 -4.08
C GLU A 100 -4.35 7.22 -2.85
N TYR A 101 -3.30 6.50 -2.44
CA TYR A 101 -3.39 5.66 -1.27
C TYR A 101 -2.04 5.49 -0.58
N ILE A 102 -2.10 5.03 0.67
CA ILE A 102 -0.93 4.66 1.44
C ILE A 102 -1.03 3.17 1.71
N PHE A 103 0.07 2.44 1.45
CA PHE A 103 0.16 1.05 1.86
C PHE A 103 1.06 0.93 3.08
N ILE A 104 0.76 -0.04 3.93
CA ILE A 104 1.53 -0.34 5.13
C ILE A 104 1.68 -1.85 5.19
N THR A 105 2.91 -2.33 5.28
CA THR A 105 3.18 -3.76 5.44
C THR A 105 3.85 -4.02 6.77
N SER A 106 3.59 -5.20 7.32
CA SER A 106 4.25 -5.66 8.52
C SER A 106 4.51 -7.16 8.41
N ASN A 107 5.43 -7.65 9.24
CA ASN A 107 5.75 -9.07 9.26
C ASN A 107 4.53 -9.87 9.72
N ALA A 108 4.28 -11.00 9.06
CA ALA A 108 3.13 -11.84 9.35
C ALA A 108 3.58 -13.30 9.45
N LYS A 109 4.31 -13.61 10.51
CA LYS A 109 4.71 -14.99 10.76
C LYS A 109 3.49 -15.80 11.16
N LYS A 110 3.27 -16.91 10.46
CA LYS A 110 2.20 -17.81 10.81
C LYS A 110 2.51 -18.46 12.15
N LYS A 111 1.53 -18.50 13.02
CA LYS A 111 1.63 -19.28 14.25
C LYS A 111 1.35 -20.74 13.94
N LEU A 112 2.13 -21.60 14.51
CA LEU A 112 1.94 -23.04 14.37
C LEU A 112 1.08 -23.57 15.50
#